data_b0468e111fe1714d69e470d171ed7739
#
_entry.id   b0468e111fe1714d69e470d171ed7739
#
_cell.length_a   1.000
_cell.length_b   1.000
_cell.length_c   1.000
_cell.angle_alpha   90.00
_cell.angle_beta   90.00
_cell.angle_gamma   90.00
#
_symmetry.space_group_name_H-M   'P 1'
#
loop_
_entity.id
_entity.type
_entity.pdbx_description
1 polymer ?
#
loop_
_entity_poly.entity_id
_entity_poly.type
_entity_poly.pdbx_seq_one_letter_code
_entity_poly.pdbx_strand_id
1 'polypeptide(L)'
;MTFARPDPLSALGTPSGTPSWISSARAETLEDATFFSGAALSHLHLVLACEEAPHALLRDRLALRAAEACVAFSGRPERAAELRDAIHLLRPGDLPGPAGETCLEWRRAAERPLSVKALARALPGIEPGQIASWRDAGRGPPVTRAARVLEAVLSDAPRAQAPALVLADAALAQALGWPHLVPLLAAGVA
;
A
#
# COMPACT_ATOMS: atom_id res chain seq x y z
N MET A 1 23.45 11.27 29.06
CA MET A 1 22.04 10.93 29.18
C MET A 1 21.27 11.76 28.15
N THR A 2 20.95 11.14 26.98
CA THR A 2 20.19 11.83 25.93
C THR A 2 18.71 11.66 26.26
N PHE A 3 18.06 12.73 26.71
CA PHE A 3 16.61 12.74 26.87
C PHE A 3 15.97 12.61 25.48
N ALA A 4 15.37 11.48 25.20
CA ALA A 4 14.51 11.32 24.04
C ALA A 4 13.35 12.32 24.18
N ARG A 5 13.23 13.24 23.21
CA ARG A 5 12.11 14.18 23.14
C ARG A 5 10.84 13.34 22.92
N PRO A 6 9.81 13.44 23.77
CA PRO A 6 8.59 12.70 23.55
C PRO A 6 8.01 13.07 22.17
N ASP A 7 7.59 12.08 21.40
CA ASP A 7 6.93 12.30 20.12
C ASP A 7 5.64 13.10 20.37
N PRO A 8 5.49 14.30 19.79
CA PRO A 8 4.30 15.12 19.99
C PRO A 8 3.00 14.44 19.56
N LEU A 9 3.08 13.39 18.72
CA LEU A 9 1.92 12.61 18.28
C LEU A 9 1.40 11.64 19.34
N SER A 10 2.24 11.19 20.28
CA SER A 10 1.81 10.31 21.37
C SER A 10 0.91 11.02 22.41
N ALA A 11 0.88 12.35 22.39
CA ALA A 11 0.00 13.16 23.26
C ALA A 11 -1.40 13.41 22.64
N LEU A 12 -1.59 13.08 21.36
CA LEU A 12 -2.89 13.16 20.70
C LEU A 12 -3.64 11.86 21.05
N GLY A 13 -4.71 11.96 21.83
CA GLY A 13 -5.60 10.82 22.13
C GLY A 13 -6.05 10.09 20.86
N THR A 14 -6.68 8.92 21.03
CA THR A 14 -7.19 8.10 19.92
C THR A 14 -7.92 8.98 18.90
N PRO A 15 -7.51 8.97 17.62
CA PRO A 15 -8.16 9.80 16.60
C PRO A 15 -9.65 9.48 16.56
N SER A 16 -10.51 10.47 16.82
CA SER A 16 -11.92 10.36 16.53
C SER A 16 -12.09 10.05 15.04
N GLY A 17 -13.19 9.37 14.67
CA GLY A 17 -13.43 8.92 13.28
C GLY A 17 -13.17 10.01 12.24
N THR A 18 -12.91 9.61 11.02
CA THR A 18 -12.63 10.53 9.90
C THR A 18 -13.72 11.61 9.81
N PRO A 19 -13.38 12.90 9.78
CA PRO A 19 -14.35 13.97 9.64
C PRO A 19 -15.23 13.78 8.40
N SER A 20 -16.53 14.06 8.54
CA SER A 20 -17.50 13.84 7.46
C SER A 20 -17.15 14.60 6.18
N TRP A 21 -16.58 15.80 6.30
CA TRP A 21 -16.14 16.61 5.16
C TRP A 21 -14.97 15.99 4.36
N ILE A 22 -14.24 15.01 4.93
CA ILE A 22 -13.25 14.22 4.21
C ILE A 22 -13.92 12.97 3.62
N SER A 23 -14.71 12.24 4.42
CA SER A 23 -15.25 10.92 4.04
C SER A 23 -16.40 11.01 3.04
N SER A 24 -17.15 12.11 3.00
CA SER A 24 -18.25 12.37 2.06
C SER A 24 -17.85 13.32 0.91
N ALA A 25 -16.61 13.76 0.87
CA ALA A 25 -16.15 14.70 -0.14
C ALA A 25 -16.16 14.08 -1.54
N ARG A 26 -16.65 14.86 -2.49
CA ARG A 26 -16.53 14.56 -3.92
C ARG A 26 -15.59 15.59 -4.54
N ALA A 27 -14.44 15.15 -5.01
CA ALA A 27 -13.50 16.02 -5.69
C ALA A 27 -14.02 16.31 -7.11
N GLU A 28 -14.22 17.57 -7.43
CA GLU A 28 -14.63 18.02 -8.78
C GLU A 28 -13.46 18.62 -9.55
N THR A 29 -12.45 19.12 -8.83
CA THR A 29 -11.25 19.71 -9.38
C THR A 29 -9.99 19.00 -8.89
N LEU A 30 -8.86 19.28 -9.52
CA LEU A 30 -7.55 18.78 -9.07
C LEU A 30 -7.19 19.33 -7.69
N GLU A 31 -7.56 20.57 -7.42
CA GLU A 31 -7.36 21.23 -6.12
C GLU A 31 -8.15 20.52 -5.03
N ASP A 32 -9.41 20.17 -5.28
CA ASP A 32 -10.24 19.41 -4.35
C ASP A 32 -9.62 18.04 -4.07
N ALA A 33 -9.24 17.32 -5.14
CA ALA A 33 -8.62 16.01 -5.02
C ALA A 33 -7.32 16.09 -4.19
N THR A 34 -6.50 17.11 -4.42
CA THR A 34 -5.25 17.33 -3.69
C THR A 34 -5.52 17.63 -2.22
N PHE A 35 -6.48 18.52 -1.93
CA PHE A 35 -6.85 18.91 -0.57
C PHE A 35 -7.39 17.71 0.23
N PHE A 36 -8.40 17.01 -0.31
CA PHE A 36 -9.01 15.87 0.38
C PHE A 36 -8.05 14.70 0.55
N SER A 37 -7.21 14.42 -0.46
CA SER A 37 -6.19 13.37 -0.36
C SER A 37 -5.15 13.70 0.71
N GLY A 38 -4.68 14.94 0.77
CA GLY A 38 -3.75 15.40 1.80
C GLY A 38 -4.34 15.31 3.20
N ALA A 39 -5.59 15.75 3.38
CA ALA A 39 -6.31 15.68 4.64
C ALA A 39 -6.54 14.21 5.07
N ALA A 40 -6.93 13.34 4.15
CA ALA A 40 -7.13 11.91 4.42
C ALA A 40 -5.81 11.20 4.79
N LEU A 41 -4.72 11.50 4.08
CA LEU A 41 -3.39 10.97 4.39
C LEU A 41 -2.90 11.44 5.76
N SER A 42 -3.13 12.70 6.12
CA SER A 42 -2.79 13.23 7.44
C SER A 42 -3.58 12.51 8.54
N HIS A 43 -4.88 12.30 8.35
CA HIS A 43 -5.70 11.55 9.30
C HIS A 43 -5.25 10.09 9.42
N LEU A 44 -4.98 9.42 8.30
CA LEU A 44 -4.45 8.06 8.31
C LEU A 44 -3.10 7.96 9.02
N HIS A 45 -2.23 8.96 8.85
CA HIS A 45 -0.95 9.02 9.55
C HIS A 45 -1.14 9.02 11.09
N LEU A 46 -2.11 9.77 11.61
CA LEU A 46 -2.46 9.77 13.03
C LEU A 46 -3.01 8.41 13.48
N VAL A 47 -3.85 7.77 12.68
CA VAL A 47 -4.35 6.41 12.97
C VAL A 47 -3.21 5.40 13.03
N LEU A 48 -2.26 5.49 12.09
CA LEU A 48 -1.08 4.61 12.06
C LEU A 48 -0.07 4.89 13.19
N ALA A 49 -0.09 6.07 13.79
CA ALA A 49 0.69 6.40 14.98
C ALA A 49 0.02 5.94 16.29
N CYS A 50 -1.27 5.61 16.25
CA CYS A 50 -2.02 5.16 17.42
C CYS A 50 -1.71 3.68 17.72
N GLU A 51 -1.11 3.39 18.90
CA GLU A 51 -0.76 2.02 19.29
C GLU A 51 -1.97 1.09 19.45
N GLU A 52 -3.14 1.65 19.80
CA GLU A 52 -4.38 0.89 19.99
C GLU A 52 -5.02 0.44 18.66
N ALA A 53 -4.60 1.02 17.53
CA ALA A 53 -5.15 0.65 16.23
C ALA A 53 -4.70 -0.77 15.83
N PRO A 54 -5.61 -1.61 15.31
CA PRO A 54 -5.28 -2.98 14.89
C PRO A 54 -4.54 -2.99 13.55
N HIS A 55 -3.30 -2.49 13.53
CA HIS A 55 -2.51 -2.26 12.31
C HIS A 55 -2.36 -3.49 11.42
N ALA A 56 -2.16 -4.68 12.01
CA ALA A 56 -2.04 -5.90 11.23
C ALA A 56 -3.33 -6.23 10.46
N LEU A 57 -4.47 -6.12 11.14
CA LEU A 57 -5.78 -6.34 10.53
C LEU A 57 -6.10 -5.30 9.46
N LEU A 58 -5.76 -4.02 9.71
CA LEU A 58 -5.93 -2.95 8.74
C LEU A 58 -5.13 -3.24 7.46
N ARG A 59 -3.85 -3.58 7.59
CA ARG A 59 -2.98 -3.91 6.44
C ARG A 59 -3.47 -5.14 5.69
N ASP A 60 -3.89 -6.18 6.39
CA ASP A 60 -4.40 -7.41 5.75
C ASP A 60 -5.68 -7.16 4.94
N ARG A 61 -6.61 -6.36 5.47
CA ARG A 61 -7.83 -5.97 4.76
C ARG A 61 -7.55 -5.08 3.54
N LEU A 62 -6.63 -4.12 3.67
CA LEU A 62 -6.24 -3.26 2.56
C LEU A 62 -5.48 -4.05 1.49
N ALA A 63 -4.62 -4.99 1.88
CA ALA A 63 -3.94 -5.88 0.95
C ALA A 63 -4.92 -6.74 0.14
N LEU A 64 -5.97 -7.26 0.77
CA LEU A 64 -7.02 -8.02 0.08
C LEU A 64 -7.79 -7.14 -0.92
N ARG A 65 -8.14 -5.90 -0.55
CA ARG A 65 -8.81 -4.95 -1.46
C ARG A 65 -7.92 -4.55 -2.62
N ALA A 66 -6.65 -4.30 -2.37
CA ALA A 66 -5.67 -3.98 -3.39
C ALA A 66 -5.48 -5.14 -4.39
N ALA A 67 -5.43 -6.36 -3.87
CA ALA A 67 -5.38 -7.57 -4.69
C ALA A 67 -6.63 -7.72 -5.57
N GLU A 68 -7.83 -7.54 -5.01
CA GLU A 68 -9.09 -7.56 -5.75
C GLU A 68 -9.07 -6.54 -6.89
N ALA A 69 -8.63 -5.31 -6.63
CA ALA A 69 -8.51 -4.28 -7.64
C ALA A 69 -7.54 -4.71 -8.77
N CYS A 70 -6.35 -5.20 -8.43
CA CYS A 70 -5.36 -5.67 -9.41
C CYS A 70 -5.88 -6.86 -10.24
N VAL A 71 -6.59 -7.78 -9.62
CA VAL A 71 -7.21 -8.92 -10.28
C VAL A 71 -8.30 -8.46 -11.26
N ALA A 72 -9.16 -7.52 -10.84
CA ALA A 72 -10.17 -6.92 -11.70
C ALA A 72 -9.55 -6.18 -12.90
N PHE A 73 -8.46 -5.43 -12.69
CA PHE A 73 -7.68 -4.79 -13.76
C PHE A 73 -7.13 -5.76 -14.79
N SER A 74 -6.76 -6.97 -14.36
CA SER A 74 -6.31 -8.03 -15.27
C SER A 74 -7.46 -8.72 -16.01
N GLY A 75 -8.69 -8.23 -15.88
CA GLY A 75 -9.88 -8.76 -16.52
C GLY A 75 -10.42 -10.04 -15.88
N ARG A 76 -10.07 -10.33 -14.65
CA ARG A 76 -10.49 -11.54 -13.92
C ARG A 76 -11.67 -11.24 -12.98
N PRO A 77 -12.60 -12.19 -12.78
CA PRO A 77 -13.84 -11.96 -12.03
C PRO A 77 -13.71 -12.15 -10.52
N GLU A 78 -12.60 -12.73 -10.03
CA GLU A 78 -12.46 -13.13 -8.63
C GLU A 78 -12.56 -11.93 -7.68
N ARG A 79 -13.41 -12.05 -6.67
CA ARG A 79 -13.68 -11.06 -5.64
C ARG A 79 -12.93 -11.36 -4.34
N ALA A 80 -12.94 -10.41 -3.43
CA ALA A 80 -12.24 -10.49 -2.15
C ALA A 80 -12.53 -11.79 -1.37
N ALA A 81 -13.78 -12.28 -1.38
CA ALA A 81 -14.14 -13.53 -0.71
C ALA A 81 -13.43 -14.72 -1.34
N GLU A 82 -13.44 -14.82 -2.68
CA GLU A 82 -12.81 -15.91 -3.44
C GLU A 82 -11.28 -15.86 -3.30
N LEU A 83 -10.68 -14.66 -3.32
CA LEU A 83 -9.25 -14.46 -3.11
C LEU A 83 -8.82 -14.87 -1.71
N ARG A 84 -9.62 -14.53 -0.69
CA ARG A 84 -9.38 -14.95 0.69
C ARG A 84 -9.43 -16.48 0.79
N ASP A 85 -10.46 -17.11 0.24
CA ASP A 85 -10.67 -18.54 0.31
C ASP A 85 -9.59 -19.30 -0.47
N ALA A 86 -9.17 -18.79 -1.64
CA ALA A 86 -8.07 -19.33 -2.43
C ALA A 86 -6.74 -19.40 -1.65
N ILE A 87 -6.53 -18.49 -0.70
CA ILE A 87 -5.31 -18.50 0.14
C ILE A 87 -5.50 -19.37 1.39
N HIS A 88 -6.64 -19.24 2.07
CA HIS A 88 -6.86 -19.96 3.32
C HIS A 88 -7.08 -21.47 3.15
N LEU A 89 -7.55 -21.90 1.98
CA LEU A 89 -7.80 -23.31 1.67
C LEU A 89 -6.62 -24.00 0.98
N LEU A 90 -5.51 -23.28 0.71
CA LEU A 90 -4.30 -23.86 0.15
C LEU A 90 -3.73 -24.95 1.04
N ARG A 91 -3.51 -26.12 0.47
CA ARG A 91 -2.77 -27.22 1.12
C ARG A 91 -1.28 -27.12 0.77
N PRO A 92 -0.40 -27.74 1.56
CA PRO A 92 1.01 -27.85 1.21
C PRO A 92 1.18 -28.49 -0.18
N GLY A 93 1.81 -27.73 -1.09
CA GLY A 93 2.02 -28.16 -2.48
C GLY A 93 1.00 -27.64 -3.50
N ASP A 94 -0.11 -27.04 -3.07
CA ASP A 94 -1.07 -26.41 -3.98
C ASP A 94 -0.53 -25.08 -4.52
N LEU A 95 -0.92 -24.77 -5.75
CA LEU A 95 -0.64 -23.47 -6.37
C LEU A 95 -1.87 -22.56 -6.19
N PRO A 96 -1.67 -21.32 -5.75
CA PRO A 96 -2.77 -20.37 -5.49
C PRO A 96 -3.47 -19.86 -6.76
N GLY A 97 -2.94 -20.18 -7.93
CA GLY A 97 -3.37 -19.60 -9.19
C GLY A 97 -3.02 -18.11 -9.32
N PRO A 98 -3.19 -17.53 -10.52
CA PRO A 98 -2.72 -16.15 -10.78
C PRO A 98 -3.36 -15.09 -9.86
N ALA A 99 -4.64 -15.22 -9.56
CA ALA A 99 -5.34 -14.28 -8.66
C ALA A 99 -4.88 -14.45 -7.21
N GLY A 100 -4.69 -15.69 -6.75
CA GLY A 100 -4.14 -15.98 -5.44
C GLY A 100 -2.69 -15.53 -5.29
N GLU A 101 -1.87 -15.65 -6.34
CA GLU A 101 -0.50 -15.11 -6.35
C GLU A 101 -0.48 -13.60 -6.14
N THR A 102 -1.32 -12.84 -6.87
CA THR A 102 -1.47 -11.40 -6.68
C THR A 102 -1.86 -11.06 -5.24
N CYS A 103 -2.76 -11.82 -4.65
CA CYS A 103 -3.15 -11.60 -3.27
C CYS A 103 -2.02 -11.91 -2.28
N LEU A 104 -1.23 -12.95 -2.51
CA LEU A 104 -0.06 -13.28 -1.70
C LEU A 104 1.05 -12.23 -1.83
N GLU A 105 1.26 -11.64 -3.00
CA GLU A 105 2.21 -10.55 -3.21
C GLU A 105 1.85 -9.35 -2.33
N TRP A 106 0.60 -8.90 -2.35
CA TRP A 106 0.11 -7.79 -1.54
C TRP A 106 0.22 -8.07 -0.03
N ARG A 107 -0.18 -9.27 0.41
CA ARG A 107 -0.07 -9.66 1.83
C ARG A 107 1.38 -9.67 2.30
N ARG A 108 2.29 -10.31 1.56
CA ARG A 108 3.72 -10.37 1.91
C ARG A 108 4.36 -9.00 1.94
N ALA A 109 3.97 -8.10 1.02
CA ALA A 109 4.47 -6.72 0.96
C ALA A 109 4.01 -5.89 2.16
N ALA A 110 2.76 -6.07 2.60
CA ALA A 110 2.17 -5.32 3.72
C ALA A 110 2.54 -5.87 5.11
N GLU A 111 2.82 -7.19 5.20
CA GLU A 111 3.10 -7.86 6.47
C GLU A 111 4.43 -7.46 7.11
N ARG A 112 5.46 -7.24 6.30
CA ARG A 112 6.84 -7.03 6.77
C ARG A 112 7.24 -5.57 6.79
N PRO A 113 8.14 -5.17 7.70
CA PRO A 113 8.76 -3.84 7.66
C PRO A 113 9.39 -3.55 6.30
N LEU A 114 9.27 -2.30 5.86
CA LEU A 114 9.63 -1.86 4.52
C LEU A 114 11.13 -1.94 4.28
N SER A 115 11.53 -2.79 3.36
CA SER A 115 12.92 -2.92 2.89
C SER A 115 12.96 -3.51 1.48
N VAL A 116 14.06 -3.28 0.74
CA VAL A 116 14.26 -3.91 -0.59
C VAL A 116 14.17 -5.43 -0.49
N LYS A 117 14.78 -6.02 0.57
CA LYS A 117 14.74 -7.46 0.80
C LYS A 117 13.33 -8.00 1.06
N ALA A 118 12.49 -7.25 1.79
CA ALA A 118 11.10 -7.62 2.04
C ALA A 118 10.27 -7.55 0.74
N LEU A 119 10.45 -6.49 -0.04
CA LEU A 119 9.80 -6.31 -1.35
C LEU A 119 10.20 -7.39 -2.36
N ALA A 120 11.48 -7.73 -2.46
CA ALA A 120 11.95 -8.81 -3.33
C ALA A 120 11.36 -10.18 -2.96
N ARG A 121 11.10 -10.43 -1.66
CA ARG A 121 10.42 -11.65 -1.22
C ARG A 121 8.92 -11.64 -1.51
N ALA A 122 8.32 -10.44 -1.53
CA ALA A 122 6.91 -10.27 -1.84
C ALA A 122 6.62 -10.40 -3.33
N LEU A 123 7.56 -9.96 -4.18
CA LEU A 123 7.47 -9.90 -5.64
C LEU A 123 8.42 -10.91 -6.28
N PRO A 124 8.09 -12.21 -6.27
CA PRO A 124 8.94 -13.24 -6.84
C PRO A 124 9.11 -13.00 -8.35
N GLY A 125 10.33 -13.14 -8.84
CA GLY A 125 10.66 -12.88 -10.25
C GLY A 125 11.19 -11.48 -10.54
N ILE A 126 11.25 -10.60 -9.54
CA ILE A 126 11.88 -9.28 -9.68
C ILE A 126 13.16 -9.23 -8.82
N GLU A 127 14.27 -8.93 -9.49
CA GLU A 127 15.57 -8.87 -8.83
C GLU A 127 15.67 -7.70 -7.84
N PRO A 128 16.32 -7.87 -6.66
CA PRO A 128 16.45 -6.80 -5.67
C PRO A 128 17.11 -5.53 -6.22
N GLY A 129 18.06 -5.67 -7.14
CA GLY A 129 18.72 -4.54 -7.80
C GLY A 129 17.78 -3.72 -8.67
N GLN A 130 16.83 -4.37 -9.35
CA GLN A 130 15.81 -3.70 -10.15
C GLN A 130 14.80 -2.96 -9.27
N ILE A 131 14.37 -3.57 -8.16
CA ILE A 131 13.52 -2.91 -7.16
C ILE A 131 14.20 -1.65 -6.60
N ALA A 132 15.49 -1.74 -6.28
CA ALA A 132 16.25 -0.59 -5.79
C ALA A 132 16.33 0.52 -6.83
N SER A 133 16.63 0.18 -8.09
CA SER A 133 16.70 1.13 -9.21
C SER A 133 15.38 1.88 -9.42
N TRP A 134 14.25 1.18 -9.46
CA TRP A 134 12.94 1.80 -9.60
C TRP A 134 12.59 2.71 -8.42
N ARG A 135 12.92 2.30 -7.19
CA ARG A 135 12.70 3.14 -6.01
C ARG A 135 13.54 4.41 -6.00
N ASP A 136 14.74 4.37 -6.54
CA ASP A 136 15.64 5.52 -6.65
C ASP A 136 15.13 6.57 -7.66
N ALA A 137 14.25 6.19 -8.60
CA ALA A 137 13.52 7.11 -9.46
C ALA A 137 12.54 8.00 -8.67
N GLY A 138 12.08 7.53 -7.51
CA GLY A 138 11.13 8.22 -6.64
C GLY A 138 11.74 9.40 -5.90
N ARG A 139 11.67 10.61 -6.49
CA ARG A 139 12.10 11.87 -5.87
C ARG A 139 10.96 12.85 -5.73
N GLY A 140 11.03 13.75 -4.72
CA GLY A 140 10.06 14.81 -4.50
C GLY A 140 9.08 14.50 -3.35
N PRO A 141 7.96 15.25 -3.28
CA PRO A 141 6.90 15.03 -2.29
C PRO A 141 6.31 13.61 -2.34
N PRO A 142 5.66 13.13 -1.27
CA PRO A 142 5.23 11.73 -1.15
C PRO A 142 4.44 11.19 -2.34
N VAL A 143 3.41 11.90 -2.78
CA VAL A 143 2.57 11.49 -3.92
C VAL A 143 3.34 11.49 -5.23
N THR A 144 4.13 12.54 -5.49
CA THR A 144 5.00 12.63 -6.68
C THR A 144 6.02 11.50 -6.71
N ARG A 145 6.58 11.14 -5.55
CA ARG A 145 7.53 10.03 -5.42
C ARG A 145 6.87 8.71 -5.80
N ALA A 146 5.68 8.44 -5.29
CA ALA A 146 4.92 7.24 -5.64
C ALA A 146 4.60 7.19 -7.14
N ALA A 147 4.14 8.30 -7.72
CA ALA A 147 3.82 8.40 -9.15
C ALA A 147 5.04 8.12 -10.04
N ARG A 148 6.21 8.67 -9.70
CA ARG A 148 7.45 8.43 -10.46
C ARG A 148 7.93 6.97 -10.39
N VAL A 149 7.77 6.33 -9.23
CA VAL A 149 8.08 4.90 -9.10
C VAL A 149 7.13 4.07 -9.94
N LEU A 150 5.83 4.37 -9.91
CA LEU A 150 4.82 3.72 -10.73
C LEU A 150 5.16 3.83 -12.22
N GLU A 151 5.48 5.05 -12.67
CA GLU A 151 5.88 5.34 -14.05
C GLU A 151 7.14 4.58 -14.45
N ALA A 152 8.18 4.59 -13.60
CA ALA A 152 9.43 3.89 -13.88
C ALA A 152 9.23 2.38 -14.05
N VAL A 153 8.43 1.76 -13.18
CA VAL A 153 8.12 0.33 -13.28
C VAL A 153 7.35 0.02 -14.56
N LEU A 154 6.29 0.78 -14.86
CA LEU A 154 5.44 0.54 -16.03
C LEU A 154 6.13 0.86 -17.36
N SER A 155 7.09 1.80 -17.37
CA SER A 155 7.91 2.09 -18.54
C SER A 155 8.86 0.95 -18.89
N ASP A 156 9.42 0.31 -17.86
CA ASP A 156 10.36 -0.79 -18.00
C ASP A 156 9.66 -2.15 -18.17
N ALA A 157 8.57 -2.34 -17.46
CA ALA A 157 7.76 -3.56 -17.44
C ALA A 157 6.25 -3.25 -17.55
N PRO A 158 5.69 -2.97 -18.73
CA PRO A 158 4.30 -2.51 -18.91
C PRO A 158 3.22 -3.46 -18.40
N ARG A 159 3.55 -4.75 -18.25
CA ARG A 159 2.63 -5.77 -17.74
C ARG A 159 2.72 -5.99 -16.23
N ALA A 160 3.67 -5.35 -15.55
CA ALA A 160 3.89 -5.50 -14.12
C ALA A 160 3.01 -4.55 -13.28
N GLN A 161 1.70 -4.51 -13.53
CA GLN A 161 0.78 -3.55 -12.91
C GLN A 161 0.70 -3.72 -11.39
N ALA A 162 0.51 -4.95 -10.89
CA ALA A 162 0.45 -5.20 -9.46
C ALA A 162 1.79 -4.89 -8.76
N PRO A 163 2.95 -5.35 -9.24
CA PRO A 163 4.25 -4.93 -8.72
C PRO A 163 4.47 -3.41 -8.76
N ALA A 164 4.04 -2.72 -9.82
CA ALA A 164 4.16 -1.27 -9.94
C ALA A 164 3.40 -0.54 -8.83
N LEU A 165 2.17 -0.96 -8.54
CA LEU A 165 1.35 -0.42 -7.46
C LEU A 165 1.92 -0.74 -6.08
N VAL A 166 2.42 -1.96 -5.85
CA VAL A 166 3.11 -2.33 -4.61
C VAL A 166 4.33 -1.42 -4.37
N LEU A 167 5.16 -1.21 -5.39
CA LEU A 167 6.37 -0.38 -5.27
C LEU A 167 6.04 1.11 -5.11
N ALA A 168 4.97 1.59 -5.74
CA ALA A 168 4.48 2.95 -5.57
C ALA A 168 3.96 3.20 -4.14
N ASP A 169 3.16 2.28 -3.58
CA ASP A 169 2.72 2.33 -2.17
C ASP A 169 3.91 2.22 -1.21
N ALA A 170 4.92 1.41 -1.53
CA ALA A 170 6.16 1.34 -0.76
C ALA A 170 6.93 2.67 -0.76
N ALA A 171 6.99 3.35 -1.91
CA ALA A 171 7.61 4.67 -2.01
C ALA A 171 6.85 5.75 -1.25
N LEU A 172 5.51 5.69 -1.28
CA LEU A 172 4.63 6.56 -0.50
C LEU A 172 4.85 6.35 1.01
N ALA A 173 4.80 5.10 1.47
CA ALA A 173 5.01 4.74 2.87
C ALA A 173 6.40 5.21 3.37
N GLN A 174 7.44 5.00 2.57
CA GLN A 174 8.79 5.47 2.90
C GLN A 174 8.85 7.01 3.01
N ALA A 175 8.20 7.72 2.10
CA ALA A 175 8.20 9.19 2.11
C ALA A 175 7.42 9.77 3.31
N LEU A 176 6.42 9.02 3.82
CA LEU A 176 5.63 9.38 4.99
C LEU A 176 6.23 8.87 6.32
N GLY A 177 7.37 8.16 6.27
CA GLY A 177 8.01 7.60 7.46
C GLY A 177 7.28 6.41 8.07
N TRP A 178 6.41 5.72 7.31
CA TRP A 178 5.69 4.55 7.80
C TRP A 178 6.60 3.31 7.79
N PRO A 179 6.59 2.52 8.86
CA PRO A 179 7.45 1.33 8.95
C PRO A 179 7.00 0.17 8.04
N HIS A 180 5.72 0.17 7.65
CA HIS A 180 5.13 -0.85 6.78
C HIS A 180 4.43 -0.20 5.58
N LEU A 181 4.34 -0.97 4.50
CA LEU A 181 3.49 -0.61 3.37
C LEU A 181 2.02 -0.64 3.79
N VAL A 182 1.29 0.38 3.38
CA VAL A 182 -0.17 0.46 3.51
C VAL A 182 -0.75 0.51 2.10
N PRO A 183 -1.47 -0.53 1.65
CA PRO A 183 -2.03 -0.58 0.30
C PRO A 183 -3.14 0.47 0.10
N LEU A 184 -2.86 1.53 -0.63
CA LEU A 184 -3.78 2.65 -0.87
C LEU A 184 -4.09 2.84 -2.35
N LEU A 185 -3.05 2.88 -3.19
CA LEU A 185 -3.20 3.27 -4.59
C LEU A 185 -4.03 2.27 -5.38
N ALA A 186 -3.78 0.97 -5.23
CA ALA A 186 -4.57 -0.04 -5.90
C ALA A 186 -6.04 -0.03 -5.45
N ALA A 187 -6.30 0.12 -4.15
CA ALA A 187 -7.66 0.17 -3.61
C ALA A 187 -8.47 1.40 -4.06
N GLY A 188 -7.80 2.47 -4.50
CA GLY A 188 -8.42 3.69 -5.00
C GLY A 188 -8.75 3.67 -6.49
N VAL A 189 -8.32 2.66 -7.24
CA VAL A 189 -8.50 2.55 -8.70
C VAL A 189 -9.66 1.59 -9.05
N ALA A 190 -10.26 0.90 -8.07
CA ALA A 190 -11.34 -0.08 -8.21
C ALA A 190 -12.72 0.56 -8.29
#